data_c247bc29c6a15178b95ea4c3671cef7e
#
_entry.id   c247bc29c6a15178b95ea4c3671cef7e
#
_cell.length_a   1.000
_cell.length_b   1.000
_cell.length_c   1.000
_cell.angle_alpha   90.00
_cell.angle_beta   90.00
_cell.angle_gamma   90.00
#
_symmetry.space_group_name_H-M   'P 1'
#
loop_
_entity.id
_entity.type
_entity.pdbx_description
1 polymer ?
#
loop_
_entity_poly.entity_id
_entity_poly.type
_entity_poly.pdbx_seq_one_letter_code
_entity_poly.pdbx_strand_id
1 'polypeptide(L)'
;MKILVLNGSPKGERSDTLHITRAFLAGMEEAGPNDVTTVHVNERNIAFCTGCFVCKKNGGVCVLEDDMREILEQILASEIVIFSFPLYSYGMPGALKNVIDRMMPLSSWNMVRDEKGKYGHRMQVDVSRLRHIMMICGCGFPNSKHNFEGAVRQFELKFPGSTIVTVPESPMFNIPQAAPFVAPRLAALKKAGAEFAAAGALCPETLADICSPMIPEEIYAQFANGERT
;
A
#
# COMPACT_ATOMS: atom_id res chain seq x y z
N MET A 1 -15.32 -1.11 -9.82
CA MET A 1 -15.06 -0.52 -8.47
C MET A 1 -14.22 0.73 -8.60
N LYS A 2 -14.37 1.71 -7.70
CA LYS A 2 -13.50 2.88 -7.66
C LYS A 2 -12.31 2.63 -6.75
N ILE A 3 -11.10 2.67 -7.31
CA ILE A 3 -9.85 2.29 -6.63
C ILE A 3 -8.89 3.46 -6.64
N LEU A 4 -8.37 3.82 -5.46
CA LEU A 4 -7.29 4.79 -5.30
C LEU A 4 -5.98 4.06 -4.99
N VAL A 5 -4.95 4.31 -5.77
CA VAL A 5 -3.57 3.87 -5.50
C VAL A 5 -2.76 5.06 -5.00
N LEU A 6 -2.29 5.00 -3.77
CA LEU A 6 -1.32 5.94 -3.20
C LEU A 6 0.08 5.38 -3.41
N ASN A 7 0.76 5.82 -4.47
CA ASN A 7 2.13 5.39 -4.77
C ASN A 7 3.13 6.22 -3.97
N GLY A 8 3.72 5.60 -2.95
CA GLY A 8 4.74 6.21 -2.09
C GLY A 8 6.17 6.10 -2.61
N SER A 9 6.38 5.51 -3.79
CA SER A 9 7.72 5.39 -4.37
C SER A 9 8.20 6.72 -4.94
N PRO A 10 9.45 7.16 -4.64
CA PRO A 10 10.04 8.34 -5.27
C PRO A 10 10.33 8.16 -6.76
N LYS A 11 10.27 6.92 -7.27
CA LYS A 11 10.45 6.63 -8.71
C LYS A 11 9.21 6.95 -9.57
N GLY A 12 8.08 7.36 -8.95
CA GLY A 12 6.83 7.65 -9.65
C GLY A 12 6.36 6.47 -10.51
N GLU A 13 6.12 6.70 -11.78
CA GLU A 13 5.70 5.70 -12.77
C GLU A 13 6.67 4.51 -12.93
N ARG A 14 7.96 4.72 -12.66
CA ARG A 14 9.01 3.69 -12.76
C ARG A 14 9.18 2.89 -11.47
N SER A 15 8.23 2.96 -10.55
CA SER A 15 8.28 2.23 -9.29
C SER A 15 8.23 0.72 -9.49
N ASP A 16 9.17 -0.01 -8.90
CA ASP A 16 9.19 -1.48 -8.88
C ASP A 16 7.91 -2.03 -8.24
N THR A 17 7.49 -1.42 -7.14
CA THR A 17 6.26 -1.82 -6.43
C THR A 17 5.00 -1.49 -7.24
N LEU A 18 5.02 -0.47 -8.08
CA LEU A 18 3.87 -0.14 -8.93
C LEU A 18 3.65 -1.20 -10.03
N HIS A 19 4.71 -1.86 -10.51
CA HIS A 19 4.57 -3.03 -11.41
C HIS A 19 3.80 -4.15 -10.72
N ILE A 20 4.10 -4.43 -9.44
CA ILE A 20 3.39 -5.41 -8.61
C ILE A 20 1.91 -5.03 -8.50
N THR A 21 1.64 -3.77 -8.14
CA THR A 21 0.28 -3.23 -7.98
C THR A 21 -0.50 -3.30 -9.30
N ARG A 22 0.10 -2.96 -10.41
CA ARG A 22 -0.54 -3.03 -11.74
C ARG A 22 -0.89 -4.45 -12.17
N ALA A 23 -0.03 -5.42 -11.88
CA ALA A 23 -0.34 -6.82 -12.15
C ALA A 23 -1.55 -7.29 -11.33
N PHE A 24 -1.61 -6.93 -10.06
CA PHE A 24 -2.75 -7.22 -9.20
C PHE A 24 -4.04 -6.56 -9.73
N LEU A 25 -3.99 -5.27 -10.08
CA LEU A 25 -5.13 -4.53 -10.65
C LEU A 25 -5.60 -5.11 -11.99
N ALA A 26 -4.68 -5.58 -12.83
CA ALA A 26 -5.04 -6.24 -14.08
C ALA A 26 -5.85 -7.52 -13.86
N GLY A 27 -5.59 -8.24 -12.77
CA GLY A 27 -6.43 -9.37 -12.35
C GLY A 27 -7.80 -8.95 -11.86
N MET A 28 -7.87 -7.86 -11.09
CA MET A 28 -9.15 -7.31 -10.66
C MET A 28 -10.03 -6.86 -11.84
N GLU A 29 -9.43 -6.31 -12.90
CA GLU A 29 -10.12 -5.89 -14.12
C GLU A 29 -10.77 -7.06 -14.88
N GLU A 30 -10.19 -8.26 -14.80
CA GLU A 30 -10.79 -9.47 -15.39
C GLU A 30 -12.13 -9.87 -14.73
N ALA A 31 -12.32 -9.50 -13.48
CA ALA A 31 -13.58 -9.76 -12.76
C ALA A 31 -14.64 -8.66 -12.98
N GLY A 32 -14.27 -7.55 -13.60
CA GLY A 32 -15.17 -6.45 -13.94
C GLY A 32 -14.45 -5.10 -14.02
N PRO A 33 -15.07 -4.09 -14.61
CA PRO A 33 -14.44 -2.79 -14.86
C PRO A 33 -14.10 -2.08 -13.55
N ASN A 34 -12.91 -1.45 -13.51
CA ASN A 34 -12.43 -0.67 -12.39
C ASN A 34 -12.07 0.77 -12.83
N ASP A 35 -12.48 1.75 -12.04
CA ASP A 35 -12.05 3.14 -12.16
C ASP A 35 -10.85 3.35 -11.22
N VAL A 36 -9.64 3.32 -11.79
CA VAL A 36 -8.38 3.37 -11.03
C VAL A 36 -7.74 4.74 -11.15
N THR A 37 -7.58 5.41 -10.01
CA THR A 37 -6.79 6.64 -9.90
C THR A 37 -5.49 6.35 -9.17
N THR A 38 -4.35 6.76 -9.74
CA THR A 38 -3.03 6.66 -9.08
C THR A 38 -2.53 8.05 -8.71
N VAL A 39 -2.20 8.24 -7.43
CA VAL A 39 -1.56 9.46 -6.91
C VAL A 39 -0.10 9.15 -6.59
N HIS A 40 0.83 9.81 -7.28
CA HIS A 40 2.25 9.78 -6.95
C HIS A 40 2.51 10.77 -5.81
N VAL A 41 2.57 10.25 -4.58
CA VAL A 41 2.62 11.07 -3.36
C VAL A 41 3.83 12.01 -3.33
N ASN A 42 4.97 11.56 -3.90
CA ASN A 42 6.19 12.37 -3.96
C ASN A 42 6.12 13.55 -4.93
N GLU A 43 5.10 13.59 -5.80
CA GLU A 43 4.86 14.68 -6.76
C GLU A 43 3.82 15.68 -6.25
N ARG A 44 3.30 15.46 -5.02
CA ARG A 44 2.29 16.29 -4.39
C ARG A 44 2.88 17.22 -3.35
N ASN A 45 2.34 18.42 -3.27
CA ASN A 45 2.68 19.38 -2.23
C ASN A 45 1.86 19.07 -0.97
N ILE A 46 2.45 18.35 -0.01
CA ILE A 46 1.80 17.94 1.23
C ILE A 46 2.67 18.39 2.40
N ALA A 47 2.29 19.47 3.07
CA ALA A 47 2.96 19.95 4.27
C ALA A 47 2.83 18.94 5.43
N PHE A 48 3.79 18.93 6.35
CA PHE A 48 3.71 18.08 7.54
C PHE A 48 2.58 18.50 8.47
N CYS A 49 1.97 17.51 9.14
CA CYS A 49 0.98 17.79 10.18
C CYS A 49 1.63 18.58 11.32
N THR A 50 1.06 19.74 11.65
CA THR A 50 1.56 20.61 12.74
C THR A 50 1.03 20.21 14.12
N GLY A 51 0.16 19.21 14.21
CA GLY A 51 -0.46 18.78 15.48
C GLY A 51 -1.40 19.81 16.10
N CYS A 52 -1.90 20.78 15.34
CA CYS A 52 -2.78 21.85 15.86
C CYS A 52 -4.18 21.36 16.25
N PHE A 53 -4.61 20.20 15.78
CA PHE A 53 -5.89 19.57 16.05
C PHE A 53 -7.15 20.40 15.69
N VAL A 54 -7.03 21.45 14.90
CA VAL A 54 -8.18 22.25 14.46
C VAL A 54 -9.19 21.37 13.70
N CYS A 55 -8.71 20.43 12.89
CA CYS A 55 -9.55 19.48 12.15
C CYS A 55 -10.48 18.64 13.05
N LYS A 56 -10.13 18.46 14.32
CA LYS A 56 -10.96 17.75 15.30
C LYS A 56 -12.12 18.61 15.84
N LYS A 57 -12.07 19.92 15.64
CA LYS A 57 -13.02 20.89 16.18
C LYS A 57 -13.95 21.48 15.13
N ASN A 58 -13.60 21.36 13.83
CA ASN A 58 -14.31 21.98 12.73
C ASN A 58 -14.86 20.96 11.69
N GLY A 59 -15.27 19.78 12.17
CA GLY A 59 -15.93 18.80 11.31
C GLY A 59 -15.01 18.08 10.31
N GLY A 60 -13.71 17.97 10.60
CA GLY A 60 -12.79 17.22 9.75
C GLY A 60 -12.10 18.05 8.66
N VAL A 61 -12.12 19.38 8.75
CA VAL A 61 -11.43 20.25 7.78
C VAL A 61 -10.04 20.60 8.30
N CYS A 62 -8.98 20.30 7.51
CA CYS A 62 -7.61 20.74 7.83
C CYS A 62 -7.44 22.22 7.49
N VAL A 63 -6.66 22.93 8.33
CA VAL A 63 -6.33 24.34 8.09
C VAL A 63 -5.22 24.55 7.07
N LEU A 64 -4.48 23.50 6.75
CA LEU A 64 -3.44 23.55 5.72
C LEU A 64 -4.09 23.44 4.33
N GLU A 65 -3.81 24.42 3.49
CA GLU A 65 -4.30 24.49 2.10
C GLU A 65 -3.23 23.91 1.17
N ASP A 66 -3.30 22.59 0.96
CA ASP A 66 -2.35 21.84 0.14
C ASP A 66 -3.06 20.64 -0.52
N ASP A 67 -2.33 19.84 -1.30
CA ASP A 67 -2.87 18.71 -2.06
C ASP A 67 -3.51 17.61 -1.19
N MET A 68 -3.28 17.63 0.12
CA MET A 68 -3.87 16.63 1.02
C MET A 68 -5.40 16.71 1.06
N ARG A 69 -6.01 17.86 0.80
CA ARG A 69 -7.47 17.99 0.72
C ARG A 69 -8.04 17.10 -0.38
N GLU A 70 -7.49 17.21 -1.59
CA GLU A 70 -7.88 16.39 -2.73
C GLU A 70 -7.67 14.89 -2.45
N ILE A 71 -6.54 14.53 -1.84
CA ILE A 71 -6.24 13.12 -1.49
C ILE A 71 -7.27 12.58 -0.48
N LEU A 72 -7.67 13.35 0.53
CA LEU A 72 -8.71 12.93 1.47
C LEU A 72 -10.07 12.74 0.79
N GLU A 73 -10.44 13.63 -0.12
CA GLU A 73 -11.68 13.50 -0.91
C GLU A 73 -11.63 12.25 -1.80
N GLN A 74 -10.51 11.96 -2.44
CA GLN A 74 -10.31 10.75 -3.24
C GLN A 74 -10.38 9.49 -2.39
N ILE A 75 -9.79 9.47 -1.18
CA ILE A 75 -9.90 8.36 -0.22
C ILE A 75 -11.37 8.10 0.12
N LEU A 76 -12.13 9.13 0.48
CA LEU A 76 -13.54 9.01 0.85
C LEU A 76 -14.45 8.62 -0.32
N ALA A 77 -14.06 8.98 -1.54
CA ALA A 77 -14.79 8.64 -2.77
C ALA A 77 -14.51 7.21 -3.28
N SER A 78 -13.50 6.53 -2.74
CA SER A 78 -13.04 5.22 -3.22
C SER A 78 -13.67 4.06 -2.45
N GLU A 79 -13.82 2.91 -3.12
CA GLU A 79 -14.23 1.64 -2.49
C GLU A 79 -13.01 0.89 -1.97
N ILE A 80 -11.87 1.05 -2.64
CA ILE A 80 -10.59 0.42 -2.28
C ILE A 80 -9.49 1.48 -2.29
N VAL A 81 -8.65 1.48 -1.25
CA VAL A 81 -7.43 2.30 -1.20
C VAL A 81 -6.23 1.37 -1.07
N ILE A 82 -5.32 1.44 -2.05
CA ILE A 82 -4.08 0.65 -2.10
C ILE A 82 -2.90 1.57 -1.79
N PHE A 83 -2.19 1.28 -0.72
CA PHE A 83 -0.91 1.89 -0.39
C PHE A 83 0.20 1.06 -1.05
N SER A 84 0.76 1.57 -2.14
CA SER A 84 1.81 0.92 -2.94
C SER A 84 3.14 1.61 -2.70
N PHE A 85 4.12 0.90 -2.09
CA PHE A 85 5.38 1.55 -1.72
C PHE A 85 6.56 0.58 -1.57
N PRO A 86 7.80 1.05 -1.83
CA PRO A 86 9.00 0.29 -1.48
C PRO A 86 9.25 0.35 0.03
N LEU A 87 9.76 -0.73 0.59
CA LEU A 87 10.22 -0.77 1.98
C LEU A 87 11.49 0.07 2.13
N TYR A 88 11.43 1.16 2.89
CA TYR A 88 12.58 2.01 3.22
C TYR A 88 12.80 2.02 4.72
N SER A 89 14.03 1.68 5.14
CA SER A 89 14.37 1.61 6.57
C SER A 89 13.36 0.79 7.39
N TYR A 90 12.95 -0.36 6.84
CA TYR A 90 11.97 -1.30 7.44
C TYR A 90 10.56 -0.70 7.64
N GLY A 91 10.23 0.38 6.98
CA GLY A 91 8.96 1.08 7.07
C GLY A 91 8.49 1.65 5.73
N MET A 92 7.45 2.46 5.78
CA MET A 92 6.99 3.18 4.59
C MET A 92 7.82 4.45 4.36
N PRO A 93 7.96 4.89 3.09
CA PRO A 93 8.64 6.13 2.75
C PRO A 93 8.03 7.35 3.46
N GLY A 94 8.87 8.32 3.82
CA GLY A 94 8.46 9.50 4.59
C GLY A 94 7.30 10.28 3.99
N ALA A 95 7.27 10.46 2.66
CA ALA A 95 6.17 11.14 1.99
C ALA A 95 4.83 10.41 2.18
N LEU A 96 4.81 9.08 2.08
CA LEU A 96 3.60 8.30 2.31
C LEU A 96 3.20 8.28 3.78
N LYS A 97 4.18 8.24 4.69
CA LYS A 97 3.93 8.37 6.13
C LYS A 97 3.28 9.72 6.45
N ASN A 98 3.73 10.80 5.79
CA ASN A 98 3.12 12.11 5.94
C ASN A 98 1.64 12.12 5.52
N VAL A 99 1.28 11.44 4.42
CA VAL A 99 -0.14 11.27 4.03
C VAL A 99 -0.94 10.63 5.17
N ILE A 100 -0.42 9.55 5.78
CA ILE A 100 -1.09 8.88 6.89
C ILE A 100 -1.24 9.80 8.10
N ASP A 101 -0.20 10.58 8.44
CA ASP A 101 -0.27 11.56 9.55
C ASP A 101 -1.30 12.66 9.25
N ARG A 102 -1.44 13.04 7.99
CA ARG A 102 -2.41 14.03 7.52
C ARG A 102 -3.83 13.47 7.35
N MET A 103 -4.08 12.19 7.61
CA MET A 103 -5.44 11.60 7.70
C MET A 103 -6.15 11.92 9.03
N MET A 104 -5.58 12.70 9.92
CA MET A 104 -6.20 13.15 11.17
C MET A 104 -7.60 13.75 11.01
N PRO A 105 -7.94 14.46 9.92
CA PRO A 105 -9.29 14.99 9.69
C PRO A 105 -10.40 13.93 9.62
N LEU A 106 -10.07 12.68 9.30
CA LEU A 106 -11.07 11.62 9.16
C LEU A 106 -11.64 11.13 10.49
N SER A 107 -10.94 11.32 11.61
CA SER A 107 -11.34 10.82 12.92
C SER A 107 -11.57 11.94 13.94
N SER A 108 -12.47 11.71 14.90
CA SER A 108 -12.82 12.65 15.99
C SER A 108 -11.90 12.49 17.21
N TRP A 109 -12.14 13.30 18.25
CA TRP A 109 -11.55 13.12 19.57
C TRP A 109 -12.10 11.90 20.32
N ASN A 110 -13.31 11.44 19.99
CA ASN A 110 -13.98 10.39 20.72
C ASN A 110 -13.22 9.07 20.57
N MET A 111 -12.71 8.57 21.68
CA MET A 111 -12.11 7.25 21.74
C MET A 111 -13.17 6.19 21.98
N VAL A 112 -13.04 5.08 21.27
CA VAL A 112 -13.85 3.87 21.44
C VAL A 112 -12.93 2.69 21.68
N ARG A 113 -13.36 1.77 22.52
CA ARG A 113 -12.64 0.53 22.81
C ARG A 113 -13.25 -0.60 21.98
N ASP A 114 -12.43 -1.34 21.27
CA ASP A 114 -12.87 -2.53 20.53
C ASP A 114 -13.01 -3.76 21.46
N GLU A 115 -13.52 -4.86 20.91
CA GLU A 115 -13.72 -6.12 21.62
C GLU A 115 -12.41 -6.72 22.15
N LYS A 116 -11.26 -6.40 21.53
CA LYS A 116 -9.92 -6.84 21.94
C LYS A 116 -9.29 -5.90 22.98
N GLY A 117 -10.02 -4.88 23.42
CA GLY A 117 -9.57 -3.92 24.42
C GLY A 117 -8.67 -2.79 23.89
N LYS A 118 -8.47 -2.69 22.56
CA LYS A 118 -7.70 -1.62 21.94
C LYS A 118 -8.55 -0.36 21.83
N TYR A 119 -7.96 0.79 22.17
CA TYR A 119 -8.58 2.09 21.94
C TYR A 119 -8.28 2.62 20.54
N GLY A 120 -9.29 3.15 19.87
CA GLY A 120 -9.21 3.86 18.59
C GLY A 120 -10.08 5.11 18.59
N HIS A 121 -9.92 5.95 17.61
CA HIS A 121 -10.76 7.13 17.44
C HIS A 121 -11.95 6.83 16.54
N ARG A 122 -13.14 7.29 16.92
CA ARG A 122 -14.32 7.22 16.07
C ARG A 122 -14.12 8.07 14.82
N MET A 123 -14.56 7.57 13.67
CA MET A 123 -14.62 8.38 12.45
C MET A 123 -15.62 9.54 12.64
N GLN A 124 -15.26 10.73 12.13
CA GLN A 124 -16.14 11.90 12.13
C GLN A 124 -16.68 12.26 10.75
N VAL A 125 -16.24 11.53 9.74
CA VAL A 125 -16.69 11.65 8.35
C VAL A 125 -17.29 10.31 7.90
N ASP A 126 -18.11 10.34 6.87
CA ASP A 126 -18.66 9.12 6.28
C ASP A 126 -17.59 8.36 5.50
N VAL A 127 -17.29 7.15 5.95
CA VAL A 127 -16.34 6.21 5.31
C VAL A 127 -17.05 4.95 4.80
N SER A 128 -18.38 4.97 4.70
CA SER A 128 -19.18 3.77 4.35
C SER A 128 -18.86 3.22 2.96
N ARG A 129 -18.38 4.06 2.06
CA ARG A 129 -17.94 3.67 0.72
C ARG A 129 -16.65 2.86 0.74
N LEU A 130 -15.72 3.18 1.64
CA LEU A 130 -14.41 2.53 1.75
C LEU A 130 -14.55 1.13 2.36
N ARG A 131 -14.49 0.11 1.50
CA ARG A 131 -14.67 -1.30 1.88
C ARG A 131 -13.37 -1.98 2.21
N HIS A 132 -12.30 -1.65 1.47
CA HIS A 132 -11.01 -2.32 1.62
C HIS A 132 -9.86 -1.33 1.63
N ILE A 133 -8.90 -1.60 2.51
CA ILE A 133 -7.59 -0.94 2.52
C ILE A 133 -6.55 -2.03 2.33
N MET A 134 -5.60 -1.78 1.42
CA MET A 134 -4.57 -2.75 1.08
C MET A 134 -3.19 -2.13 1.16
N MET A 135 -2.22 -2.90 1.63
CA MET A 135 -0.80 -2.62 1.53
C MET A 135 -0.18 -3.52 0.48
N ILE A 136 0.48 -2.94 -0.51
CA ILE A 136 1.38 -3.64 -1.43
C ILE A 136 2.76 -3.03 -1.24
N CYS A 137 3.67 -3.80 -0.64
CA CYS A 137 5.01 -3.33 -0.29
C CYS A 137 6.06 -4.23 -0.91
N GLY A 138 7.00 -3.64 -1.63
CA GLY A 138 8.15 -4.36 -2.20
C GLY A 138 9.45 -4.03 -1.47
N CYS A 139 10.38 -4.98 -1.37
CA CYS A 139 11.72 -4.72 -0.84
C CYS A 139 12.83 -5.27 -1.74
N GLY A 140 14.05 -4.76 -1.51
CA GLY A 140 15.26 -5.21 -2.18
C GLY A 140 15.98 -6.36 -1.45
N PHE A 141 15.33 -7.04 -0.52
CA PHE A 141 15.88 -8.20 0.19
C PHE A 141 15.47 -9.51 -0.52
N PRO A 142 16.25 -10.60 -0.33
CA PRO A 142 15.98 -11.89 -0.98
C PRO A 142 14.73 -12.61 -0.45
N ASN A 143 14.25 -12.23 0.73
CA ASN A 143 13.06 -12.83 1.34
C ASN A 143 12.28 -11.81 2.17
N SER A 144 11.09 -12.21 2.63
CA SER A 144 10.22 -11.36 3.45
C SER A 144 10.54 -11.45 4.96
N LYS A 145 11.24 -12.49 5.41
CA LYS A 145 11.48 -12.77 6.83
C LYS A 145 12.38 -11.70 7.45
N HIS A 146 11.98 -11.18 8.60
CA HIS A 146 12.67 -10.14 9.38
C HIS A 146 12.83 -8.78 8.67
N ASN A 147 12.09 -8.56 7.59
CA ASN A 147 12.21 -7.33 6.82
C ASN A 147 10.94 -6.45 6.90
N PHE A 148 9.75 -7.03 6.79
CA PHE A 148 8.51 -6.26 6.69
C PHE A 148 7.78 -6.04 8.01
N GLU A 149 8.18 -6.66 9.12
CA GLU A 149 7.44 -6.68 10.39
C GLU A 149 7.11 -5.27 10.90
N GLY A 150 8.05 -4.33 10.76
CA GLY A 150 7.84 -2.94 11.16
C GLY A 150 6.74 -2.26 10.34
N ALA A 151 6.81 -2.36 9.02
CA ALA A 151 5.82 -1.79 8.10
C ALA A 151 4.45 -2.46 8.27
N VAL A 152 4.42 -3.78 8.32
CA VAL A 152 3.20 -4.58 8.51
C VAL A 152 2.52 -4.19 9.82
N ARG A 153 3.28 -4.21 10.93
CA ARG A 153 2.72 -3.90 12.25
C ARG A 153 2.16 -2.49 12.33
N GLN A 154 2.88 -1.51 11.77
CA GLN A 154 2.38 -0.13 11.71
C GLN A 154 1.08 -0.05 10.92
N PHE A 155 1.01 -0.73 9.77
CA PHE A 155 -0.14 -0.70 8.88
C PHE A 155 -1.37 -1.37 9.52
N GLU A 156 -1.22 -2.55 10.12
CA GLU A 156 -2.29 -3.25 10.85
C GLU A 156 -2.84 -2.44 12.03
N LEU A 157 -1.97 -1.74 12.75
CA LEU A 157 -2.39 -0.89 13.86
C LEU A 157 -3.21 0.31 13.38
N LYS A 158 -2.87 0.86 12.22
CA LYS A 158 -3.58 2.01 11.64
C LYS A 158 -4.86 1.58 10.92
N PHE A 159 -4.82 0.46 10.19
CA PHE A 159 -5.89 -0.05 9.35
C PHE A 159 -6.19 -1.52 9.69
N PRO A 160 -6.87 -1.79 10.81
CA PRO A 160 -7.24 -3.16 11.19
C PRO A 160 -8.08 -3.83 10.10
N GLY A 161 -7.76 -5.09 9.80
CA GLY A 161 -8.47 -5.86 8.76
C GLY A 161 -8.04 -5.57 7.32
N SER A 162 -6.96 -4.81 7.13
CA SER A 162 -6.41 -4.56 5.79
C SER A 162 -5.80 -5.83 5.18
N THR A 163 -5.80 -5.89 3.85
CA THR A 163 -5.05 -6.92 3.10
C THR A 163 -3.60 -6.47 2.95
N ILE A 164 -2.66 -7.38 3.24
CA ILE A 164 -1.22 -7.08 3.20
C ILE A 164 -0.52 -8.02 2.23
N VAL A 165 0.15 -7.42 1.24
CA VAL A 165 0.97 -8.11 0.24
C VAL A 165 2.39 -7.57 0.35
N THR A 166 3.36 -8.44 0.65
CA THR A 166 4.78 -8.11 0.77
C THR A 166 5.57 -8.92 -0.25
N VAL A 167 6.28 -8.25 -1.14
CA VAL A 167 7.00 -8.90 -2.24
C VAL A 167 8.50 -8.63 -2.11
N PRO A 168 9.31 -9.65 -1.82
CA PRO A 168 10.77 -9.52 -1.83
C PRO A 168 11.29 -9.33 -3.26
N GLU A 169 12.58 -9.04 -3.41
CA GLU A 169 13.29 -8.95 -4.70
C GLU A 169 12.66 -7.92 -5.67
N SER A 170 11.92 -6.93 -5.16
CA SER A 170 11.16 -6.01 -6.00
C SER A 170 11.99 -5.20 -7.03
N PRO A 171 13.28 -4.92 -6.87
CA PRO A 171 14.09 -4.32 -7.93
C PRO A 171 14.14 -5.11 -9.24
N MET A 172 13.94 -6.44 -9.19
CA MET A 172 13.93 -7.29 -10.39
C MET A 172 12.84 -6.91 -11.40
N PHE A 173 11.74 -6.30 -10.95
CA PHE A 173 10.61 -5.92 -11.81
C PHE A 173 10.96 -4.85 -12.87
N ASN A 174 12.06 -4.12 -12.68
CA ASN A 174 12.56 -3.13 -13.63
C ASN A 174 13.84 -3.59 -14.37
N ILE A 175 14.24 -4.84 -14.23
CA ILE A 175 15.44 -5.40 -14.86
C ILE A 175 15.02 -6.30 -16.03
N PRO A 176 15.30 -5.91 -17.29
CA PRO A 176 14.88 -6.69 -18.46
C PRO A 176 15.39 -8.14 -18.44
N GLN A 177 16.61 -8.36 -17.95
CA GLN A 177 17.24 -9.68 -17.85
C GLN A 177 16.54 -10.60 -16.82
N ALA A 178 15.84 -10.02 -15.86
CA ALA A 178 15.09 -10.77 -14.85
C ALA A 178 13.69 -11.21 -15.33
N ALA A 179 13.27 -10.83 -16.53
CA ALA A 179 11.94 -11.12 -17.07
C ALA A 179 11.52 -12.60 -16.94
N PRO A 180 12.39 -13.62 -17.18
CA PRO A 180 12.01 -15.04 -17.01
C PRO A 180 11.58 -15.39 -15.58
N PHE A 181 12.13 -14.74 -14.56
CA PHE A 181 11.79 -14.95 -13.14
C PHE A 181 10.61 -14.10 -12.71
N VAL A 182 10.49 -12.89 -13.25
CA VAL A 182 9.43 -11.92 -12.92
C VAL A 182 8.10 -12.29 -13.57
N ALA A 183 8.09 -12.85 -14.79
CA ALA A 183 6.85 -13.16 -15.50
C ALA A 183 5.92 -14.14 -14.75
N PRO A 184 6.41 -15.25 -14.15
CA PRO A 184 5.57 -16.11 -13.32
C PRO A 184 4.97 -15.37 -12.11
N ARG A 185 5.74 -14.48 -11.46
CA ARG A 185 5.29 -13.67 -10.34
C ARG A 185 4.19 -12.68 -10.74
N LEU A 186 4.34 -12.02 -11.90
CA LEU A 186 3.28 -11.14 -12.43
C LEU A 186 2.00 -11.91 -12.73
N ALA A 187 2.11 -13.13 -13.25
CA ALA A 187 0.95 -14.00 -13.48
C ALA A 187 0.28 -14.42 -12.17
N ALA A 188 1.04 -14.75 -11.13
CA ALA A 188 0.52 -15.08 -9.81
C ALA A 188 -0.18 -13.86 -9.17
N LEU A 189 0.41 -12.67 -9.26
CA LEU A 189 -0.19 -11.42 -8.79
C LEU A 189 -1.50 -11.09 -9.51
N LYS A 190 -1.54 -11.32 -10.82
CA LYS A 190 -2.76 -11.14 -11.61
C LYS A 190 -3.85 -12.11 -11.15
N LYS A 191 -3.52 -13.39 -10.94
CA LYS A 191 -4.45 -14.38 -10.37
C LYS A 191 -4.95 -13.96 -8.97
N ALA A 192 -4.05 -13.45 -8.12
CA ALA A 192 -4.42 -12.93 -6.80
C ALA A 192 -5.39 -11.73 -6.90
N GLY A 193 -5.20 -10.85 -7.87
CA GLY A 193 -6.13 -9.75 -8.13
C GLY A 193 -7.53 -10.21 -8.51
N ALA A 194 -7.65 -11.22 -9.37
CA ALA A 194 -8.93 -11.81 -9.74
C ALA A 194 -9.61 -12.50 -8.54
N GLU A 195 -8.85 -13.24 -7.71
CA GLU A 195 -9.34 -13.85 -6.47
C GLU A 195 -9.87 -12.78 -5.50
N PHE A 196 -9.09 -11.71 -5.27
CA PHE A 196 -9.51 -10.63 -4.40
C PHE A 196 -10.78 -9.93 -4.89
N ALA A 197 -10.90 -9.69 -6.18
CA ALA A 197 -12.10 -9.07 -6.75
C ALA A 197 -13.36 -9.93 -6.57
N ALA A 198 -13.21 -11.26 -6.63
CA ALA A 198 -14.31 -12.20 -6.45
C ALA A 198 -14.71 -12.41 -4.98
N ALA A 199 -13.71 -12.48 -4.07
CA ALA A 199 -13.91 -12.91 -2.68
C ALA A 199 -13.78 -11.77 -1.65
N GLY A 200 -13.20 -10.62 -2.02
CA GLY A 200 -12.85 -9.54 -1.09
C GLY A 200 -11.67 -9.86 -0.16
N ALA A 201 -11.01 -11.01 -0.37
CA ALA A 201 -9.88 -11.48 0.42
C ALA A 201 -8.99 -12.38 -0.43
N LEU A 202 -7.77 -12.63 0.05
CA LEU A 202 -6.83 -13.59 -0.52
C LEU A 202 -6.73 -14.80 0.40
N CYS A 203 -6.70 -16.00 -0.16
CA CYS A 203 -6.44 -17.19 0.64
C CYS A 203 -4.97 -17.26 1.10
N PRO A 204 -4.67 -18.00 2.19
CA PRO A 204 -3.31 -18.10 2.71
C PRO A 204 -2.31 -18.65 1.68
N GLU A 205 -2.74 -19.58 0.83
CA GLU A 205 -1.90 -20.20 -0.20
C GLU A 205 -1.51 -19.17 -1.28
N THR A 206 -2.45 -18.36 -1.75
CA THR A 206 -2.19 -17.27 -2.71
C THR A 206 -1.23 -16.23 -2.11
N LEU A 207 -1.46 -15.83 -0.84
CA LEU A 207 -0.55 -14.92 -0.15
C LEU A 207 0.85 -15.51 -0.02
N ALA A 208 0.96 -16.78 0.38
CA ALA A 208 2.25 -17.45 0.52
C ALA A 208 3.01 -17.50 -0.82
N ASP A 209 2.30 -17.79 -1.92
CA ASP A 209 2.90 -17.80 -3.26
C ASP A 209 3.42 -16.43 -3.66
N ILE A 210 2.57 -15.38 -3.67
CA ILE A 210 2.98 -14.04 -4.14
C ILE A 210 4.00 -13.35 -3.23
N CYS A 211 4.12 -13.75 -1.97
CA CYS A 211 5.07 -13.21 -0.99
C CYS A 211 6.38 -14.03 -0.89
N SER A 212 6.52 -15.14 -1.63
CA SER A 212 7.74 -15.96 -1.63
C SER A 212 8.86 -15.33 -2.47
N PRO A 213 10.13 -15.73 -2.30
CA PRO A 213 11.22 -15.38 -3.23
C PRO A 213 10.96 -15.89 -4.66
N MET A 214 11.48 -15.20 -5.67
CA MET A 214 11.41 -15.59 -7.08
C MET A 214 12.62 -16.46 -7.49
N ILE A 215 13.75 -16.26 -6.82
CA ILE A 215 15.00 -17.00 -7.06
C ILE A 215 15.63 -17.41 -5.72
N PRO A 216 16.62 -18.37 -5.72
CA PRO A 216 17.34 -18.71 -4.50
C PRO A 216 18.00 -17.48 -3.84
N GLU A 217 17.94 -17.39 -2.52
CA GLU A 217 18.40 -16.22 -1.74
C GLU A 217 19.87 -15.89 -2.02
N GLU A 218 20.71 -16.91 -2.12
CA GLU A 218 22.16 -16.76 -2.38
C GLU A 218 22.41 -16.16 -3.78
N ILE A 219 21.62 -16.56 -4.77
CA ILE A 219 21.71 -16.03 -6.14
C ILE A 219 21.30 -14.57 -6.18
N TYR A 220 20.19 -14.23 -5.48
CA TYR A 220 19.77 -12.84 -5.39
C TYR A 220 20.80 -11.97 -4.66
N ALA A 221 21.36 -12.47 -3.56
CA ALA A 221 22.38 -11.75 -2.80
C ALA A 221 23.64 -11.45 -3.64
N GLN A 222 24.13 -12.43 -4.41
CA GLN A 222 25.25 -12.24 -5.35
C GLN A 222 24.92 -11.17 -6.39
N PHE A 223 23.74 -11.24 -6.99
CA PHE A 223 23.26 -10.24 -7.94
C PHE A 223 23.19 -8.84 -7.32
N ALA A 224 22.62 -8.70 -6.13
CA ALA A 224 22.48 -7.43 -5.43
C ALA A 224 23.84 -6.82 -5.02
N ASN A 225 24.83 -7.65 -4.70
CA ASN A 225 26.20 -7.24 -4.37
C ASN A 225 27.04 -6.85 -5.60
N GLY A 226 26.48 -7.01 -6.80
CA GLY A 226 27.22 -6.72 -8.05
C GLY A 226 28.24 -7.78 -8.43
N GLU A 227 28.20 -8.96 -7.81
CA GLU A 227 28.97 -10.12 -8.18
C GLU A 227 28.41 -10.70 -9.47
N ARG A 228 28.79 -10.10 -10.59
CA ARG A 228 28.40 -10.60 -11.90
C ARG A 228 29.29 -11.80 -12.24
N THR A 229 28.76 -12.99 -12.22
CA THR A 229 29.37 -14.18 -12.82
C THR A 229 29.33 -14.09 -14.35
#